data_fe914f3cadfbaf5cd72c041913758065
#
_entry.id   fe914f3cadfbaf5cd72c041913758065
#
_cell.length_a   1.000
_cell.length_b   1.000
_cell.length_c   1.000
_cell.angle_alpha   90.00
_cell.angle_beta   90.00
_cell.angle_gamma   90.00
#
_symmetry.space_group_name_H-M   'P 1'
#
loop_
_entity.id
_entity.type
_entity.pdbx_description
1 polymer ?
#
loop_
_entity_poly.entity_id
_entity_poly.type
_entity_poly.pdbx_seq_one_letter_code
_entity_poly.pdbx_strand_id
1 'polypeptide(L)'
;MKRAVITGFGIISSIGNNKEEVLASLKAGKSGIEVVPEFVEMKMRSHVAGTIKLDPSEHIDRKVYRFMGDAAAYAYLSMREAIEDSGLTEDQVSNDRTGLVIGAGTGSAHNQ
;
A
#
# COMPACT_ATOMS: atom_id res chain seq x y z
N MET A 1 -8.33 23.14 -23.45
CA MET A 1 -8.62 22.35 -22.22
C MET A 1 -7.37 21.61 -21.80
N LYS A 2 -6.94 21.73 -20.56
CA LYS A 2 -5.78 20.96 -20.04
C LYS A 2 -6.22 19.52 -19.76
N ARG A 3 -5.42 18.54 -20.18
CA ARG A 3 -5.67 17.12 -19.91
C ARG A 3 -4.77 16.65 -18.77
N ALA A 4 -5.31 15.85 -17.85
CA ALA A 4 -4.55 15.13 -16.85
C ALA A 4 -4.38 13.68 -17.28
N VAL A 5 -3.21 13.10 -17.01
CA VAL A 5 -2.88 11.70 -17.34
C VAL A 5 -2.28 11.02 -16.10
N ILE A 6 -2.51 9.71 -16.00
CA ILE A 6 -1.84 8.85 -15.02
C ILE A 6 -0.56 8.37 -15.67
N THR A 7 0.59 8.63 -15.04
CA THR A 7 1.92 8.27 -15.57
C THR A 7 2.50 7.02 -14.90
N GLY A 8 2.03 6.66 -13.74
CA GLY A 8 2.44 5.47 -13.03
C GLY A 8 1.53 5.18 -11.84
N PHE A 9 1.53 3.96 -11.36
CA PHE A 9 0.81 3.58 -10.16
C PHE A 9 1.53 2.49 -9.38
N GLY A 10 1.26 2.42 -8.09
CA GLY A 10 1.72 1.38 -7.20
C GLY A 10 0.57 0.88 -6.33
N ILE A 11 0.63 -0.38 -5.93
CA ILE A 11 -0.45 -1.00 -5.17
C ILE A 11 0.09 -2.06 -4.21
N ILE A 12 -0.42 -2.03 -2.99
CA ILE A 12 -0.30 -3.11 -2.00
C ILE A 12 -1.70 -3.51 -1.58
N SER A 13 -2.01 -4.78 -1.68
CA SER A 13 -3.33 -5.30 -1.37
C SER A 13 -3.27 -6.74 -0.85
N SER A 14 -4.41 -7.28 -0.44
CA SER A 14 -4.52 -8.68 -0.01
C SER A 14 -4.29 -9.71 -1.12
N ILE A 15 -4.25 -9.29 -2.38
CA ILE A 15 -4.02 -10.16 -3.54
C ILE A 15 -2.65 -9.96 -4.21
N GLY A 16 -1.82 -9.07 -3.68
CA GLY A 16 -0.46 -8.85 -4.18
C GLY A 16 0.21 -7.63 -3.55
N ASN A 17 1.53 -7.65 -3.54
CA ASN A 17 2.40 -6.64 -2.94
C ASN A 17 2.93 -5.61 -3.95
N ASN A 18 2.60 -5.78 -5.21
CA ASN A 18 2.95 -4.90 -6.32
C ASN A 18 1.96 -5.10 -7.47
N LYS A 19 2.05 -4.28 -8.51
CA LYS A 19 1.12 -4.31 -9.64
C LYS A 19 1.15 -5.61 -10.42
N GLU A 20 2.31 -6.25 -10.58
CA GLU A 20 2.47 -7.52 -11.28
C GLU A 20 1.74 -8.66 -10.57
N GLU A 21 1.92 -8.77 -9.25
CA GLU A 21 1.26 -9.78 -8.43
C GLU A 21 -0.26 -9.58 -8.39
N VAL A 22 -0.70 -8.33 -8.24
CA VAL A 22 -2.13 -7.99 -8.27
C VAL A 22 -2.75 -8.34 -9.60
N LEU A 23 -2.08 -8.00 -10.72
CA LEU A 23 -2.56 -8.35 -12.05
C LEU A 23 -2.65 -9.86 -12.26
N ALA A 24 -1.64 -10.61 -11.83
CA ALA A 24 -1.65 -12.07 -11.90
C ALA A 24 -2.80 -12.68 -11.08
N SER A 25 -3.04 -12.17 -9.88
CA SER A 25 -4.15 -12.61 -9.02
C SER A 25 -5.52 -12.30 -9.63
N LEU A 26 -5.69 -11.12 -10.23
CA LEU A 26 -6.92 -10.74 -10.93
C LEU A 26 -7.19 -11.64 -12.13
N LYS A 27 -6.17 -11.93 -12.95
CA LYS A 27 -6.28 -12.84 -14.09
C LYS A 27 -6.62 -14.29 -13.66
N ALA A 28 -6.10 -14.72 -12.52
CA ALA A 28 -6.37 -16.05 -11.97
C ALA A 28 -7.69 -16.13 -11.17
N GLY A 29 -8.39 -15.02 -10.95
CA GLY A 29 -9.58 -14.95 -10.10
C GLY A 29 -9.28 -15.29 -8.63
N LYS A 30 -8.06 -15.01 -8.16
CA LYS A 30 -7.62 -15.33 -6.79
C LYS A 30 -8.23 -14.37 -5.78
N SER A 31 -8.84 -14.92 -4.72
CA SER A 31 -9.29 -14.13 -3.56
C SER A 31 -8.15 -13.93 -2.57
N GLY A 32 -8.06 -12.73 -2.00
CA GLY A 32 -7.19 -12.42 -0.87
C GLY A 32 -7.89 -12.51 0.50
N ILE A 33 -9.15 -12.96 0.52
CA ILE A 33 -9.89 -13.14 1.77
C ILE A 33 -9.53 -14.48 2.38
N GLU A 34 -9.15 -14.47 3.65
CA GLU A 34 -8.75 -15.67 4.39
C GLU A 34 -9.24 -15.62 5.83
N VAL A 35 -9.25 -16.78 6.48
CA VAL A 35 -9.53 -16.87 7.93
C VAL A 35 -8.36 -16.27 8.71
N VAL A 36 -8.68 -15.36 9.62
CA VAL A 36 -7.71 -14.75 10.55
C VAL A 36 -7.84 -15.46 11.91
N PRO A 37 -6.84 -16.24 12.33
CA PRO A 37 -6.90 -17.03 13.58
C PRO A 37 -7.21 -16.19 14.81
N GLU A 38 -6.65 -14.99 14.90
CA GLU A 38 -6.89 -14.06 15.99
C GLU A 38 -8.37 -13.66 16.12
N PHE A 39 -9.07 -13.50 15.00
CA PHE A 39 -10.50 -13.18 15.00
C PHE A 39 -11.35 -14.34 15.55
N VAL A 40 -10.90 -15.58 15.32
CA VAL A 40 -11.53 -16.78 15.88
C VAL A 40 -11.31 -16.81 17.40
N GLU A 41 -10.09 -16.59 17.87
CA GLU A 41 -9.73 -16.56 19.28
C GLU A 41 -10.47 -15.47 20.05
N MET A 42 -10.59 -14.29 19.44
CA MET A 42 -11.33 -13.15 19.99
C MET A 42 -12.85 -13.31 19.88
N LYS A 43 -13.36 -14.41 19.31
CA LYS A 43 -14.78 -14.68 19.10
C LYS A 43 -15.50 -13.54 18.35
N MET A 44 -14.85 -12.95 17.38
CA MET A 44 -15.44 -11.92 16.55
C MET A 44 -16.58 -12.49 15.69
N ARG A 45 -17.51 -11.63 15.27
CA ARG A 45 -18.64 -12.05 14.40
C ARG A 45 -18.20 -12.54 13.03
N SER A 46 -17.13 -11.95 12.48
CA SER A 46 -16.48 -12.36 11.24
C SER A 46 -15.09 -12.89 11.55
N HIS A 47 -14.73 -14.01 10.95
CA HIS A 47 -13.41 -14.63 11.11
C HIS A 47 -12.52 -14.43 9.89
N VAL A 48 -12.98 -13.70 8.88
CA VAL A 48 -12.28 -13.53 7.62
C VAL A 48 -11.93 -12.07 7.35
N ALA A 49 -10.78 -11.85 6.74
CA ALA A 49 -10.35 -10.53 6.27
C ALA A 49 -9.39 -10.67 5.08
N GLY A 50 -9.21 -9.59 4.35
CA GLY A 50 -8.11 -9.44 3.40
C GLY A 50 -6.86 -8.99 4.13
N THR A 51 -5.86 -9.86 4.25
CA THR A 51 -4.60 -9.55 4.93
C THR A 51 -3.50 -9.21 3.93
N ILE A 52 -2.64 -8.26 4.28
CA ILE A 52 -1.45 -7.93 3.50
C ILE A 52 -0.32 -8.86 3.93
N LYS A 53 0.37 -9.46 2.94
CA LYS A 53 1.45 -10.43 3.15
C LYS A 53 2.84 -9.80 3.11
N LEU A 54 2.92 -8.49 3.18
CA LEU A 54 4.16 -7.73 3.14
C LEU A 54 4.51 -7.22 4.53
N ASP A 55 5.76 -7.43 4.97
CA ASP A 55 6.31 -6.74 6.12
C ASP A 55 7.02 -5.45 5.66
N PRO A 56 6.44 -4.27 5.95
CA PRO A 56 7.05 -3.02 5.53
C PRO A 56 8.45 -2.78 6.12
N SER A 57 8.75 -3.36 7.28
CA SER A 57 10.05 -3.19 7.97
C SER A 57 11.24 -3.73 7.16
N GLU A 58 10.99 -4.70 6.27
CA GLU A 58 12.00 -5.27 5.37
C GLU A 58 12.30 -4.37 4.16
N HIS A 59 11.43 -3.41 3.86
CA HIS A 59 11.47 -2.61 2.64
C HIS A 59 11.68 -1.12 2.87
N ILE A 60 11.61 -0.66 4.12
CA ILE A 60 11.76 0.75 4.51
C ILE A 60 12.93 0.87 5.48
N ASP A 61 13.76 1.90 5.31
CA ASP A 61 14.85 2.18 6.27
C ASP A 61 14.30 2.30 7.70
N ARG A 62 14.92 1.60 8.65
CA ARG A 62 14.50 1.54 10.04
C ARG A 62 14.33 2.92 10.68
N LYS A 63 15.17 3.89 10.31
CA LYS A 63 15.11 5.25 10.85
C LYS A 63 13.84 5.99 10.44
N VAL A 64 13.32 5.66 9.26
CA VAL A 64 12.09 6.22 8.72
C VAL A 64 10.88 5.43 9.22
N TYR A 65 10.95 4.10 9.13
CA TYR A 65 9.86 3.20 9.47
C TYR A 65 9.39 3.34 10.92
N ARG A 66 10.30 3.62 11.86
CA ARG A 66 9.97 3.76 13.30
C ARG A 66 8.93 4.85 13.63
N PHE A 67 8.69 5.77 12.70
CA PHE A 67 7.69 6.85 12.85
C PHE A 67 6.42 6.59 12.04
N MET A 68 6.34 5.46 11.33
CA MET A 68 5.22 5.13 10.47
C MET A 68 4.26 4.17 11.17
N GLY A 69 2.96 4.44 11.03
CA GLY A 69 1.94 3.42 11.21
C GLY A 69 1.74 2.63 9.91
N ASP A 70 0.98 1.54 9.98
CA ASP A 70 0.81 0.61 8.84
C ASP A 70 0.30 1.32 7.58
N ALA A 71 -0.71 2.19 7.71
CA ALA A 71 -1.24 2.94 6.58
C ALA A 71 -0.18 3.83 5.91
N ALA A 72 0.67 4.49 6.71
CA ALA A 72 1.75 5.34 6.21
C ALA A 72 2.83 4.50 5.52
N ALA A 73 3.17 3.33 6.08
CA ALA A 73 4.17 2.43 5.50
C ALA A 73 3.70 1.86 4.14
N TYR A 74 2.47 1.39 4.05
CA TYR A 74 1.92 0.89 2.79
C TYR A 74 1.75 2.01 1.75
N ALA A 75 1.33 3.21 2.16
CA ALA A 75 1.26 4.36 1.27
C ALA A 75 2.64 4.76 0.74
N TYR A 76 3.67 4.75 1.59
CA TYR A 76 5.05 5.03 1.21
C TYR A 76 5.56 4.03 0.15
N LEU A 77 5.36 2.74 0.38
CA LEU A 77 5.80 1.69 -0.54
C LEU A 77 5.04 1.75 -1.88
N SER A 78 3.73 1.96 -1.84
CA SER A 78 2.92 2.12 -3.07
C SER A 78 3.32 3.38 -3.84
N MET A 79 3.62 4.48 -3.16
CA MET A 79 4.10 5.72 -3.80
C MET A 79 5.46 5.52 -4.46
N ARG A 80 6.37 4.81 -3.79
CA ARG A 80 7.69 4.48 -4.36
C ARG A 80 7.55 3.67 -5.66
N GLU A 81 6.69 2.64 -5.66
CA GLU A 81 6.38 1.87 -6.86
C GLU A 81 5.79 2.76 -7.97
N ALA A 82 4.86 3.66 -7.64
CA ALA A 82 4.26 4.58 -8.60
C ALA A 82 5.28 5.53 -9.22
N ILE A 83 6.23 6.05 -8.46
CA ILE A 83 7.31 6.91 -8.94
C ILE A 83 8.24 6.12 -9.88
N GLU A 84 8.65 4.92 -9.50
CA GLU A 84 9.46 4.02 -10.32
C GLU A 84 8.74 3.68 -11.63
N ASP A 85 7.47 3.33 -11.57
CA ASP A 85 6.64 3.00 -12.74
C ASP A 85 6.46 4.18 -13.70
N SER A 86 6.36 5.39 -13.16
CA SER A 86 6.20 6.62 -13.96
C SER A 86 7.45 7.02 -14.74
N GLY A 87 8.63 6.57 -14.32
CA GLY A 87 9.92 6.98 -14.89
C GLY A 87 10.29 8.44 -14.61
N LEU A 88 9.63 9.09 -13.65
CA LEU A 88 9.95 10.45 -13.24
C LEU A 88 11.30 10.52 -12.55
N THR A 89 12.08 11.57 -12.86
CA THR A 89 13.33 11.86 -12.20
C THR A 89 13.10 12.50 -10.82
N GLU A 90 14.11 12.47 -9.96
CA GLU A 90 14.02 13.08 -8.63
C GLU A 90 13.65 14.57 -8.69
N ASP A 91 14.22 15.33 -9.61
CA ASP A 91 13.91 16.76 -9.84
C ASP A 91 12.45 16.98 -10.27
N GLN A 92 11.86 16.02 -10.97
CA GLN A 92 10.46 16.07 -11.37
C GLN A 92 9.51 15.71 -10.22
N VAL A 93 9.95 14.86 -9.32
CA VAL A 93 9.19 14.45 -8.13
C VAL A 93 9.29 15.50 -7.03
N SER A 94 10.50 16.02 -6.77
CA SER A 94 10.77 16.96 -5.67
C SER A 94 10.94 18.39 -6.19
N ASN A 95 9.84 19.08 -6.41
CA ASN A 95 9.82 20.49 -6.83
C ASN A 95 8.53 21.20 -6.42
N ASP A 96 8.48 22.52 -6.53
CA ASP A 96 7.36 23.37 -6.11
C ASP A 96 6.05 23.14 -6.88
N ARG A 97 6.07 22.37 -7.96
CA ARG A 97 4.90 22.07 -8.78
C ARG A 97 4.37 20.64 -8.56
N THR A 98 5.04 19.87 -7.73
CA THR A 98 4.62 18.51 -7.36
C THR A 98 4.00 18.51 -5.98
N GLY A 99 2.82 17.98 -5.86
CA GLY A 99 2.10 17.86 -4.59
C GLY A 99 1.86 16.39 -4.23
N LEU A 100 1.80 16.11 -2.94
CA LEU A 100 1.44 14.81 -2.39
C LEU A 100 0.09 14.91 -1.69
N VAL A 101 -0.85 14.05 -2.09
CA VAL A 101 -2.15 13.94 -1.42
C VAL A 101 -2.32 12.50 -0.96
N ILE A 102 -2.48 12.32 0.35
CA ILE A 102 -2.70 11.01 0.97
C ILE A 102 -3.97 11.09 1.84
N GLY A 103 -4.75 10.02 1.85
CA GLY A 103 -5.92 9.89 2.71
C GLY A 103 -6.01 8.48 3.30
N ALA A 104 -6.56 8.41 4.51
CA ALA A 104 -6.89 7.14 5.17
C ALA A 104 -8.27 7.29 5.84
N GLY A 105 -9.04 6.20 5.88
CA GLY A 105 -10.36 6.20 6.51
C GLY A 105 -10.29 6.32 8.04
N THR A 106 -9.23 5.75 8.64
CA THR A 106 -8.96 5.81 10.09
C THR A 106 -7.46 5.93 10.33
N GLY A 107 -7.06 6.41 11.50
CA GLY A 107 -5.67 6.37 11.94
C GLY A 107 -5.19 4.94 12.22
N SER A 108 -3.88 4.78 12.43
CA SER A 108 -3.28 3.51 12.81
C SER A 108 -3.61 3.19 14.28
N ALA A 109 -4.31 2.08 14.52
CA ALA A 109 -4.64 1.63 15.87
C ALA A 109 -3.40 1.24 16.70
N HIS A 110 -2.31 0.82 16.05
CA HIS A 110 -1.06 0.46 16.72
C HIS A 110 -0.29 1.66 17.29
N ASN A 111 -0.63 2.89 16.87
CA ASN A 111 0.05 4.11 17.31
C ASN A 111 -0.81 4.96 18.26
N GLN A 112 -1.92 4.43 18.72
CA GLN A 112 -2.76 4.99 19.77
C GLN A 112 -2.55 4.26 21.08
#